data_967c6a6bef56abad8d807ff425c59833
#
_entry.id   967c6a6bef56abad8d807ff425c59833
#
_cell.length_a   1.000
_cell.length_b   1.000
_cell.length_c   1.000
_cell.angle_alpha   90.00
_cell.angle_beta   90.00
_cell.angle_gamma   90.00
#
_symmetry.space_group_name_H-M   'P 1'
#
loop_
_entity.id
_entity.type
_entity.pdbx_description
1 polymer ?
#
loop_
_entity_poly.entity_id
_entity_poly.type
_entity_poly.pdbx_seq_one_letter_code
_entity_poly.pdbx_strand_id
1 'polypeptide(L)'
;MNENIAQMPAKYEDSLFYQLNSNSRYFNLLFEQFFKELNLGISAIEHLALSIISDTKDCCQRDLAKLLVKDRANTGKIANALEKKGLINIKLCEKNNRPVKILTVTKKGRELCDEILEIILPTVNKVYEEIDRDTLEKAKETLKEFRKVVEKVVKVNI
;
A
#
# COMPACT_ATOMS: atom_id res chain seq x y z
N MET A 1 18.69 13.00 -28.31
CA MET A 1 17.77 14.04 -27.78
C MET A 1 18.13 14.22 -26.32
N ASN A 2 18.80 15.33 -25.98
CA ASN A 2 19.09 15.68 -24.58
C ASN A 2 17.78 16.17 -23.96
N GLU A 3 17.05 15.29 -23.29
CA GLU A 3 15.98 15.70 -22.40
C GLU A 3 16.65 16.50 -21.27
N ASN A 4 16.27 17.76 -21.14
CA ASN A 4 16.63 18.62 -20.03
C ASN A 4 16.00 18.00 -18.76
N ILE A 5 16.67 17.03 -18.16
CA ILE A 5 16.28 16.51 -16.85
C ILE A 5 16.50 17.65 -15.87
N ALA A 6 15.42 18.15 -15.28
CA ALA A 6 15.49 19.21 -14.29
C ALA A 6 16.48 18.80 -13.19
N GLN A 7 17.58 19.53 -13.06
CA GLN A 7 18.61 19.22 -12.07
C GLN A 7 18.09 19.56 -10.66
N MET A 8 18.08 18.58 -9.79
CA MET A 8 17.65 18.76 -8.39
C MET A 8 18.65 19.65 -7.64
N PRO A 9 18.20 20.67 -6.90
CA PRO A 9 19.11 21.41 -6.02
C PRO A 9 19.70 20.49 -4.95
N ALA A 10 21.03 20.55 -4.74
CA ALA A 10 21.79 19.67 -3.85
C ALA A 10 21.20 19.55 -2.43
N LYS A 11 20.65 20.64 -1.89
CA LYS A 11 19.98 20.63 -0.56
C LYS A 11 18.80 19.65 -0.43
N TYR A 12 18.19 19.23 -1.54
CA TYR A 12 17.11 18.24 -1.56
C TYR A 12 17.64 16.85 -1.90
N GLU A 13 18.70 16.77 -2.73
CA GLU A 13 19.30 15.51 -3.16
C GLU A 13 19.79 14.69 -1.95
N ASP A 14 20.42 15.33 -0.98
CA ASP A 14 20.91 14.71 0.26
C ASP A 14 19.84 14.59 1.36
N SER A 15 18.62 15.07 1.13
CA SER A 15 17.56 15.03 2.12
C SER A 15 16.83 13.69 2.15
N LEU A 16 16.96 12.93 3.25
CA LEU A 16 16.21 11.69 3.47
C LEU A 16 14.69 11.91 3.35
N PHE A 17 14.16 13.00 3.90
CA PHE A 17 12.73 13.32 3.80
C PHE A 17 12.28 13.55 2.36
N TYR A 18 13.10 14.24 1.58
CA TYR A 18 12.82 14.43 0.17
C TYR A 18 12.84 13.10 -0.58
N GLN A 19 13.86 12.26 -0.37
CA GLN A 19 13.99 10.95 -1.00
C GLN A 19 12.79 10.06 -0.68
N LEU A 20 12.38 9.98 0.58
CA LEU A 20 11.21 9.20 0.98
C LEU A 20 9.92 9.69 0.30
N ASN A 21 9.69 11.00 0.27
CA ASN A 21 8.49 11.58 -0.35
C ASN A 21 8.49 11.40 -1.87
N SER A 22 9.62 11.67 -2.52
CA SER A 22 9.78 11.53 -3.96
C SER A 22 9.59 10.08 -4.41
N ASN A 23 10.27 9.14 -3.77
CA ASN A 23 10.14 7.72 -4.08
C ASN A 23 8.71 7.22 -3.84
N SER A 24 8.06 7.61 -2.74
CA SER A 24 6.67 7.25 -2.49
C SER A 24 5.73 7.73 -3.60
N ARG A 25 5.90 8.96 -4.07
CA ARG A 25 5.10 9.51 -5.19
C ARG A 25 5.38 8.78 -6.50
N TYR A 26 6.65 8.50 -6.79
CA TYR A 26 7.05 7.78 -7.99
C TYR A 26 6.44 6.38 -8.04
N PHE A 27 6.55 5.63 -6.95
CA PHE A 27 5.94 4.29 -6.87
C PHE A 27 4.41 4.32 -6.96
N ASN A 28 3.76 5.29 -6.31
CA ASN A 28 2.31 5.44 -6.44
C ASN A 28 1.90 5.68 -7.90
N LEU A 29 2.59 6.61 -8.61
CA LEU A 29 2.32 6.90 -10.01
C LEU A 29 2.56 5.67 -10.90
N LEU A 30 3.68 4.96 -10.69
CA LEU A 30 4.01 3.74 -11.42
C LEU A 30 2.92 2.67 -11.26
N PHE A 31 2.49 2.41 -10.03
CA PHE A 31 1.43 1.43 -9.77
C PHE A 31 0.07 1.88 -10.33
N GLU A 32 -0.28 3.15 -10.25
CA GLU A 32 -1.51 3.67 -10.86
C GLU A 32 -1.52 3.47 -12.38
N GLN A 33 -0.40 3.76 -13.06
CA GLN A 33 -0.25 3.52 -14.51
C GLN A 33 -0.35 2.03 -14.83
N PHE A 34 0.36 1.19 -14.10
CA PHE A 34 0.34 -0.26 -14.28
C PHE A 34 -1.08 -0.85 -14.13
N PHE A 35 -1.79 -0.50 -13.06
CA PHE A 35 -3.16 -0.98 -12.85
C PHE A 35 -4.14 -0.46 -13.91
N LYS A 36 -3.93 0.75 -14.42
CA LYS A 36 -4.72 1.31 -15.52
C LYS A 36 -4.49 0.53 -16.83
N GLU A 37 -3.25 0.21 -17.16
CA GLU A 37 -2.89 -0.55 -18.36
C GLU A 37 -3.44 -1.98 -18.32
N LEU A 38 -3.36 -2.65 -17.18
CA LEU A 38 -3.89 -4.00 -17.00
C LEU A 38 -5.43 -4.06 -17.02
N ASN A 39 -6.11 -2.93 -16.80
CA ASN A 39 -7.57 -2.82 -16.81
C ASN A 39 -8.29 -3.88 -15.94
N LEU A 40 -7.72 -4.19 -14.78
CA LEU A 40 -8.20 -5.23 -13.86
C LEU A 40 -9.45 -4.82 -13.05
N GLY A 41 -10.01 -3.65 -13.33
CA GLY A 41 -11.23 -3.16 -12.68
C GLY A 41 -11.05 -2.70 -11.23
N ILE A 42 -9.83 -2.67 -10.72
CA ILE A 42 -9.47 -2.12 -9.40
C ILE A 42 -8.25 -1.19 -9.52
N SER A 43 -8.14 -0.24 -8.60
CA SER A 43 -6.99 0.64 -8.49
C SER A 43 -5.86 0.02 -7.64
N ALA A 44 -4.65 0.57 -7.73
CA ALA A 44 -3.52 0.12 -6.94
C ALA A 44 -3.80 0.14 -5.42
N ILE A 45 -4.47 1.17 -4.92
CA ILE A 45 -4.83 1.25 -3.50
C ILE A 45 -5.92 0.26 -3.10
N GLU A 46 -6.87 -0.05 -4.00
CA GLU A 46 -7.87 -1.09 -3.77
C GLU A 46 -7.22 -2.48 -3.73
N HIS A 47 -6.25 -2.73 -4.61
CA HIS A 47 -5.46 -3.97 -4.58
C HIS A 47 -4.67 -4.10 -3.27
N LEU A 48 -3.95 -3.06 -2.84
CA LEU A 48 -3.22 -3.09 -1.57
C LEU A 48 -4.16 -3.37 -0.39
N ALA A 49 -5.34 -2.72 -0.36
CA ALA A 49 -6.34 -2.97 0.67
C ALA A 49 -6.86 -4.42 0.63
N LEU A 50 -7.14 -4.94 -0.56
CA LEU A 50 -7.63 -6.30 -0.78
C LEU A 50 -6.59 -7.34 -0.31
N SER A 51 -5.31 -7.15 -0.64
CA SER A 51 -4.21 -8.02 -0.20
C SER A 51 -4.09 -8.02 1.34
N ILE A 52 -4.12 -6.84 1.98
CA ILE A 52 -4.09 -6.75 3.44
C ILE A 52 -5.27 -7.49 4.07
N ILE A 53 -6.48 -7.34 3.52
CA ILE A 53 -7.68 -8.02 4.02
C ILE A 53 -7.56 -9.55 3.82
N SER A 54 -7.01 -9.98 2.69
CA SER A 54 -6.79 -11.39 2.38
C SER A 54 -5.83 -12.06 3.37
N ASP A 55 -4.77 -11.36 3.76
CA ASP A 55 -3.70 -11.90 4.61
C ASP A 55 -3.93 -11.67 6.10
N THR A 56 -4.94 -10.88 6.47
CA THR A 56 -5.23 -10.54 7.86
C THR A 56 -6.50 -11.23 8.34
N LYS A 57 -6.36 -12.14 9.31
CA LYS A 57 -7.53 -12.75 9.97
C LYS A 57 -8.31 -11.67 10.74
N ASP A 58 -9.64 -11.67 10.57
CA ASP A 58 -10.55 -10.75 11.26
C ASP A 58 -10.16 -9.25 11.10
N CYS A 59 -9.73 -8.87 9.90
CA CYS A 59 -9.33 -7.50 9.58
C CYS A 59 -10.47 -6.52 9.84
N CYS A 60 -10.31 -5.61 10.79
CA CYS A 60 -11.30 -4.56 10.99
C CYS A 60 -10.95 -3.29 10.19
N GLN A 61 -11.98 -2.52 9.83
CA GLN A 61 -11.78 -1.29 9.04
C GLN A 61 -10.80 -0.31 9.70
N ARG A 62 -10.76 -0.25 11.04
CA ARG A 62 -9.82 0.61 11.78
C ARG A 62 -8.38 0.13 11.62
N ASP A 63 -8.15 -1.18 11.66
CA ASP A 63 -6.81 -1.74 11.52
C ASP A 63 -6.33 -1.61 10.06
N LEU A 64 -7.24 -1.79 9.09
CA LEU A 64 -6.95 -1.50 7.69
C LEU A 64 -6.55 -0.05 7.48
N ALA A 65 -7.20 0.93 8.12
CA ALA A 65 -6.85 2.34 8.04
C ALA A 65 -5.41 2.61 8.49
N LYS A 66 -4.99 1.99 9.61
CA LYS A 66 -3.62 2.08 10.12
C LYS A 66 -2.60 1.47 9.17
N LEU A 67 -2.90 0.30 8.61
CA LEU A 67 -2.01 -0.40 7.67
C LEU A 67 -1.86 0.35 6.35
N LEU A 68 -2.94 0.96 5.86
CA LEU A 68 -2.91 1.81 4.67
C LEU A 68 -2.35 3.22 4.91
N VAL A 69 -2.11 3.60 6.18
CA VAL A 69 -1.74 4.97 6.56
C VAL A 69 -2.73 5.99 5.99
N LYS A 70 -4.04 5.70 6.14
CA LYS A 70 -5.15 6.54 5.65
C LYS A 70 -6.15 6.80 6.77
N ASP A 71 -6.89 7.90 6.64
CA ASP A 71 -8.00 8.19 7.55
C ASP A 71 -9.16 7.19 7.38
N ARG A 72 -10.02 7.13 8.40
CA ARG A 72 -11.14 6.18 8.45
C ARG A 72 -12.18 6.40 7.33
N ALA A 73 -12.41 7.65 6.92
CA ALA A 73 -13.40 7.96 5.91
C ALA A 73 -12.95 7.47 4.52
N ASN A 74 -11.69 7.73 4.16
CA ASN A 74 -11.11 7.25 2.90
C ASN A 74 -10.97 5.72 2.88
N THR A 75 -10.58 5.11 4.02
CA THR A 75 -10.56 3.64 4.14
C THR A 75 -11.95 3.04 3.99
N GLY A 76 -12.97 3.69 4.54
CA GLY A 76 -14.36 3.26 4.36
C GLY A 76 -14.81 3.31 2.90
N LYS A 77 -14.42 4.34 2.14
CA LYS A 77 -14.71 4.42 0.70
C LYS A 77 -14.05 3.27 -0.08
N ILE A 78 -12.79 2.94 0.23
CA ILE A 78 -12.07 1.83 -0.39
C ILE A 78 -12.77 0.50 -0.07
N ALA A 79 -13.09 0.24 1.20
CA ALA A 79 -13.78 -0.99 1.61
C ALA A 79 -15.14 -1.14 0.93
N ASN A 80 -15.95 -0.09 0.89
CA ASN A 80 -17.25 -0.10 0.21
C ASN A 80 -17.10 -0.32 -1.31
N ALA A 81 -16.07 0.23 -1.95
CA ALA A 81 -15.81 -0.02 -3.36
C ALA A 81 -15.44 -1.48 -3.63
N LEU A 82 -14.62 -2.09 -2.79
CA LEU A 82 -14.27 -3.51 -2.87
C LEU A 82 -15.49 -4.42 -2.64
N GLU A 83 -16.34 -4.09 -1.66
CA GLU A 83 -17.59 -4.82 -1.41
C GLU A 83 -18.54 -4.72 -2.61
N LYS A 84 -18.73 -3.52 -3.18
CA LYS A 84 -19.55 -3.32 -4.38
C LYS A 84 -19.07 -4.12 -5.58
N LYS A 85 -17.76 -4.37 -5.68
CA LYS A 85 -17.14 -5.24 -6.71
C LYS A 85 -17.25 -6.74 -6.39
N GLY A 86 -17.77 -7.09 -5.21
CA GLY A 86 -17.89 -8.47 -4.73
C GLY A 86 -16.57 -9.11 -4.32
N LEU A 87 -15.54 -8.31 -4.04
CA LEU A 87 -14.20 -8.78 -3.69
C LEU A 87 -14.01 -9.02 -2.20
N ILE A 88 -14.79 -8.33 -1.36
CA ILE A 88 -14.86 -8.53 0.09
C ILE A 88 -16.30 -8.55 0.57
N ASN A 89 -16.50 -9.03 1.79
CA ASN A 89 -17.73 -8.86 2.57
C ASN A 89 -17.44 -7.94 3.75
N ILE A 90 -18.41 -7.09 4.10
CA ILE A 90 -18.38 -6.24 5.29
C ILE A 90 -19.44 -6.73 6.25
N LYS A 91 -19.02 -7.18 7.44
CA LYS A 91 -19.94 -7.63 8.50
C LYS A 91 -19.84 -6.68 9.69
N LEU A 92 -20.97 -6.19 10.16
CA LEU A 92 -21.03 -5.46 11.41
C LEU A 92 -21.02 -6.46 12.57
N CYS A 93 -20.04 -6.35 13.45
CA CYS A 93 -19.89 -7.16 14.65
C CYS A 93 -19.80 -6.24 15.87
N GLU A 94 -20.04 -6.80 17.04
CA GLU A 94 -19.81 -6.11 18.30
C GLU A 94 -18.52 -6.63 18.95
N LYS A 95 -17.63 -5.72 19.36
CA LYS A 95 -16.41 -6.04 20.09
C LYS A 95 -16.25 -5.05 21.24
N ASN A 96 -16.23 -5.56 22.47
CA ASN A 96 -16.15 -4.74 23.68
C ASN A 96 -17.26 -3.66 23.75
N ASN A 97 -18.51 -4.04 23.50
CA ASN A 97 -19.69 -3.17 23.44
C ASN A 97 -19.57 -2.01 22.45
N ARG A 98 -18.82 -2.20 21.38
CA ARG A 98 -18.69 -1.20 20.30
C ARG A 98 -18.89 -1.86 18.94
N PRO A 99 -19.65 -1.22 18.04
CA PRO A 99 -19.81 -1.73 16.68
C PRO A 99 -18.49 -1.66 15.92
N VAL A 100 -18.10 -2.77 15.29
CA VAL A 100 -16.88 -2.90 14.50
C VAL A 100 -17.23 -3.53 13.16
N LYS A 101 -16.76 -2.93 12.08
CA LYS A 101 -16.84 -3.52 10.74
C LYS A 101 -15.68 -4.48 10.54
N ILE A 102 -15.99 -5.75 10.35
CA ILE A 102 -15.04 -6.80 9.98
C ILE A 102 -15.10 -6.99 8.48
N LEU A 103 -13.93 -7.05 7.87
CA LEU A 103 -13.72 -7.19 6.44
C LEU A 103 -13.17 -8.57 6.16
N THR A 104 -13.77 -9.31 5.25
CA THR A 104 -13.33 -10.64 4.84
C THR A 104 -13.26 -10.73 3.33
N VAL A 105 -12.17 -11.31 2.82
CA VAL A 105 -12.00 -11.53 1.39
C VAL A 105 -12.97 -12.59 0.88
N THR A 106 -13.56 -12.41 -0.30
CA THR A 106 -14.34 -13.43 -0.99
C THR A 106 -13.42 -14.35 -1.81
N LYS A 107 -13.96 -15.46 -2.32
CA LYS A 107 -13.24 -16.34 -3.26
C LYS A 107 -12.75 -15.54 -4.47
N LYS A 108 -13.64 -14.76 -5.09
CA LYS A 108 -13.32 -13.86 -6.22
C LYS A 108 -12.21 -12.86 -5.89
N GLY A 109 -12.24 -12.28 -4.66
CA GLY A 109 -11.22 -11.35 -4.21
C GLY A 109 -9.86 -12.01 -4.07
N ARG A 110 -9.80 -13.23 -3.56
CA ARG A 110 -8.56 -14.00 -3.43
C ARG A 110 -7.99 -14.38 -4.79
N GLU A 111 -8.81 -14.90 -5.69
CA GLU A 111 -8.41 -15.24 -7.06
C GLU A 111 -7.83 -14.02 -7.80
N LEU A 112 -8.43 -12.83 -7.62
CA LEU A 112 -7.90 -11.60 -8.19
C LEU A 112 -6.57 -11.18 -7.57
N CYS A 113 -6.37 -11.35 -6.25
CA CYS A 113 -5.07 -11.10 -5.63
C CYS A 113 -3.98 -12.00 -6.21
N ASP A 114 -4.26 -13.29 -6.36
CA ASP A 114 -3.33 -14.28 -6.89
C ASP A 114 -2.98 -13.95 -8.36
N GLU A 115 -3.96 -13.63 -9.19
CA GLU A 115 -3.77 -13.21 -10.59
C GLU A 115 -2.87 -11.97 -10.69
N ILE A 116 -3.13 -10.94 -9.90
CA ILE A 116 -2.33 -9.71 -9.91
C ILE A 116 -0.90 -9.99 -9.42
N LEU A 117 -0.75 -10.83 -8.41
CA LEU A 117 0.57 -11.21 -7.90
C LEU A 117 1.42 -11.90 -8.98
N GLU A 118 0.82 -12.84 -9.74
CA GLU A 118 1.50 -13.53 -10.86
C GLU A 118 1.98 -12.53 -11.93
N ILE A 119 1.21 -11.48 -12.21
CA ILE A 119 1.58 -10.46 -13.19
C ILE A 119 2.70 -9.54 -12.67
N ILE A 120 2.65 -9.16 -11.39
CA ILE A 120 3.60 -8.19 -10.80
C ILE A 120 4.93 -8.85 -10.46
N LEU A 121 4.92 -10.07 -9.98
CA LEU A 121 6.08 -10.75 -9.41
C LEU A 121 7.31 -10.80 -10.34
N PRO A 122 7.18 -11.08 -11.66
CA PRO A 122 8.34 -11.07 -12.56
C PRO A 122 9.03 -9.71 -12.64
N THR A 123 8.27 -8.61 -12.61
CA THR A 123 8.82 -7.25 -12.65
C THR A 123 9.52 -6.90 -11.33
N VAL A 124 8.91 -7.26 -10.21
CA VAL A 124 9.51 -7.06 -8.88
C VAL A 124 10.80 -7.85 -8.73
N ASN A 125 10.83 -9.10 -9.20
CA ASN A 125 12.04 -9.95 -9.15
C ASN A 125 13.18 -9.34 -9.97
N LYS A 126 12.92 -8.83 -11.17
CA LYS A 126 13.94 -8.12 -11.96
C LYS A 126 14.56 -6.94 -11.21
N VAL A 127 13.73 -6.14 -10.51
CA VAL A 127 14.23 -5.03 -9.69
C VAL A 127 15.12 -5.56 -8.55
N TYR A 128 14.73 -6.66 -7.91
CA TYR A 128 15.52 -7.26 -6.83
C TYR A 128 16.82 -7.92 -7.31
N GLU A 129 16.89 -8.38 -8.55
CA GLU A 129 18.11 -8.91 -9.17
C GLU A 129 19.15 -7.81 -9.43
N GLU A 130 18.73 -6.57 -9.68
CA GLU A 130 19.60 -5.41 -9.92
C GLU A 130 20.16 -4.76 -8.65
N ILE A 131 19.64 -5.13 -7.48
CA ILE A 131 20.05 -4.53 -6.20
C ILE A 131 20.58 -5.60 -5.27
N ASP A 132 21.75 -5.36 -4.69
CA ASP A 132 22.35 -6.25 -3.70
C ASP A 132 21.40 -6.57 -2.55
N ARG A 133 21.26 -7.84 -2.22
CA ARG A 133 20.29 -8.33 -1.23
C ARG A 133 20.53 -7.76 0.16
N ASP A 134 21.79 -7.64 0.58
CA ASP A 134 22.14 -7.10 1.90
C ASP A 134 21.79 -5.61 1.98
N THR A 135 21.96 -4.89 0.89
CA THR A 135 21.56 -3.50 0.75
C THR A 135 20.03 -3.33 0.88
N LEU A 136 19.25 -4.21 0.25
CA LEU A 136 17.79 -4.21 0.38
C LEU A 136 17.34 -4.51 1.81
N GLU A 137 17.94 -5.49 2.48
CA GLU A 137 17.58 -5.81 3.87
C GLU A 137 17.92 -4.64 4.81
N LYS A 138 19.12 -4.04 4.68
CA LYS A 138 19.51 -2.86 5.44
C LYS A 138 18.55 -1.68 5.22
N ALA A 139 18.16 -1.43 3.97
CA ALA A 139 17.21 -0.37 3.65
C ALA A 139 15.85 -0.60 4.31
N LYS A 140 15.31 -1.82 4.28
CA LYS A 140 14.06 -2.19 4.96
C LYS A 140 14.12 -1.95 6.48
N GLU A 141 15.19 -2.40 7.12
CA GLU A 141 15.36 -2.23 8.57
C GLU A 141 15.51 -0.75 8.93
N THR A 142 16.30 0.01 8.18
CA THR A 142 16.47 1.46 8.38
C THR A 142 15.14 2.20 8.25
N LEU A 143 14.33 1.88 7.24
CA LEU A 143 13.00 2.49 7.06
C LEU A 143 12.03 2.15 8.21
N LYS A 144 12.07 0.92 8.72
CA LYS A 144 11.26 0.51 9.89
C LYS A 144 11.68 1.28 11.15
N GLU A 145 12.98 1.41 11.40
CA GLU A 145 13.49 2.17 12.55
C GLU A 145 13.14 3.65 12.43
N PHE A 146 13.37 4.25 11.27
CA PHE A 146 13.02 5.63 11.00
C PHE A 146 11.54 5.90 11.31
N ARG A 147 10.65 5.04 10.82
CA ARG A 147 9.21 5.15 11.10
C ARG A 147 8.91 5.09 12.60
N LYS A 148 9.50 4.15 13.34
CA LYS A 148 9.32 4.03 14.80
C LYS A 148 9.77 5.31 15.54
N VAL A 149 10.86 5.94 15.10
CA VAL A 149 11.34 7.19 15.69
C VAL A 149 10.37 8.34 15.37
N VAL A 150 9.94 8.46 14.13
CA VAL A 150 8.96 9.49 13.74
C VAL A 150 7.65 9.35 14.54
N GLU A 151 7.11 8.13 14.70
CA GLU A 151 5.90 7.86 15.47
C GLU A 151 6.03 8.22 16.96
N LYS A 152 7.26 8.19 17.54
CA LYS A 152 7.51 8.66 18.91
C LYS A 152 7.57 10.17 19.03
N VAL A 153 8.12 10.84 18.02
CA VAL A 153 8.37 12.30 18.04
C VAL A 153 7.14 13.07 17.56
N VAL A 154 6.42 12.53 16.59
CA VAL A 154 5.26 13.18 15.96
C VAL A 154 4.02 12.32 16.16
N LYS A 155 3.00 12.89 16.81
CA LYS A 155 1.68 12.21 16.89
C LYS A 155 0.95 12.37 15.56
N VAL A 156 0.87 11.31 14.79
CA VAL A 156 0.05 11.25 13.58
C VAL A 156 -1.31 10.66 13.93
N ASN A 157 -2.37 11.42 13.73
CA ASN A 157 -3.75 10.95 13.92
C ASN A 157 -4.25 10.30 12.63
N ILE A 158 -4.39 8.97 12.63
CA ILE A 158 -4.94 8.16 11.54
C ILE A 158 -6.28 7.56 11.94
#